data_01363509eba3349439daacb61db99860
#
_entry.id   01363509eba3349439daacb61db99860
#
_cell.length_a   1.000
_cell.length_b   1.000
_cell.length_c   1.000
_cell.angle_alpha   90.00
_cell.angle_beta   90.00
_cell.angle_gamma   90.00
#
_symmetry.space_group_name_H-M   'P 1'
#
loop_
_entity.id
_entity.type
_entity.pdbx_description
1 polymer ?
#
loop_
_entity_poly.entity_id
_entity_poly.type
_entity_poly.pdbx_seq_one_letter_code
_entity_poly.pdbx_strand_id
1 'polypeptide(L)'
;MFKLFSLFAVLVGGAVTDCSNGGALFKLSSMSFSPDPPISGENSTLLLSMTVPAQISGGSATYSFTYNFIPFAPTTEDLCTTLPTGCPIMAGQLNTKSEVPIDKGLSGSVSLKIKWTDLTDRNLLCVLVSMKVGDAAKQLALRAPFTP
;
A
#
# COMPACT_ATOMS: atom_id res chain seq x y z
N MET A 1 21.43 -6.91 30.31
CA MET A 1 21.01 -7.59 29.04
C MET A 1 20.69 -6.53 28.01
N PHE A 2 21.65 -6.29 27.15
CA PHE A 2 21.42 -5.37 26.02
C PHE A 2 20.72 -6.14 24.91
N LYS A 3 19.45 -5.83 24.67
CA LYS A 3 18.83 -6.23 23.41
C LYS A 3 19.45 -5.37 22.32
N LEU A 4 20.31 -5.97 21.53
CA LEU A 4 20.68 -5.42 20.26
C LEU A 4 19.41 -5.38 19.42
N PHE A 5 18.78 -4.22 19.35
CA PHE A 5 17.88 -3.92 18.25
C PHE A 5 18.77 -3.80 17.03
N SER A 6 18.83 -4.87 16.27
CA SER A 6 19.35 -4.80 14.91
C SER A 6 18.44 -3.86 14.15
N LEU A 7 18.87 -2.62 14.04
CA LEU A 7 18.29 -1.66 13.13
C LEU A 7 18.59 -2.18 11.71
N PHE A 8 17.74 -3.04 11.20
CA PHE A 8 17.72 -3.26 9.77
C PHE A 8 17.17 -1.98 9.15
N ALA A 9 18.07 -1.07 8.86
CA ALA A 9 17.80 -0.01 7.92
C ALA A 9 17.59 -0.68 6.56
N VAL A 10 16.38 -1.06 6.26
CA VAL A 10 16.02 -1.48 4.92
C VAL A 10 16.06 -0.23 4.06
N LEU A 11 17.18 -0.03 3.40
CA LEU A 11 17.32 0.97 2.35
C LEU A 11 16.51 0.52 1.14
N VAL A 12 15.22 0.77 1.19
CA VAL A 12 14.32 0.34 0.16
C VAL A 12 13.73 1.56 -0.51
N GLY A 13 13.58 1.51 -1.84
CA GLY A 13 13.06 2.59 -2.66
C GLY A 13 11.59 2.91 -2.44
N GLY A 14 10.90 2.18 -1.57
CA GLY A 14 9.52 2.41 -1.17
C GLY A 14 9.30 2.14 0.31
N ALA A 15 8.38 2.88 0.92
CA ALA A 15 7.98 2.68 2.29
C ALA A 15 6.46 2.59 2.37
N VAL A 16 5.96 1.62 3.12
CA VAL A 16 4.55 1.48 3.45
C VAL A 16 4.38 1.83 4.92
N THR A 17 3.54 2.81 5.20
CA THR A 17 3.33 3.31 6.57
C THR A 17 1.86 3.40 6.90
N ASP A 18 1.53 3.27 8.18
CA ASP A 18 0.19 3.54 8.70
C ASP A 18 0.02 5.06 8.87
N CYS A 19 -0.95 5.64 8.17
CA CYS A 19 -1.23 7.08 8.25
C CYS A 19 -2.42 7.41 9.16
N SER A 20 -2.92 6.45 9.92
CA SER A 20 -4.05 6.66 10.83
C SER A 20 -3.65 7.25 12.18
N ASN A 21 -2.36 7.28 12.52
CA ASN A 21 -1.85 7.68 13.84
C ASN A 21 -2.51 6.89 14.98
N GLY A 22 -2.79 5.61 14.76
CA GLY A 22 -3.47 4.77 15.73
C GLY A 22 -4.99 4.95 15.78
N GLY A 23 -5.55 5.82 14.93
CA GLY A 23 -6.99 6.11 14.88
C GLY A 23 -7.82 5.17 14.01
N ALA A 24 -7.20 4.23 13.31
CA ALA A 24 -7.91 3.27 12.48
C ALA A 24 -8.49 2.14 13.33
N LEU A 25 -9.69 1.71 12.96
CA LEU A 25 -10.36 0.60 13.64
C LEU A 25 -9.66 -0.74 13.36
N PHE A 26 -9.22 -0.97 12.12
CA PHE A 26 -8.49 -2.17 11.74
C PHE A 26 -7.04 -2.07 12.21
N LYS A 27 -6.51 -3.15 12.75
CA LYS A 27 -5.13 -3.21 13.25
C LYS A 27 -4.25 -3.90 12.23
N LEU A 28 -3.36 -3.13 11.61
CA LEU A 28 -2.38 -3.66 10.66
C LEU A 28 -1.32 -4.49 11.40
N SER A 29 -1.11 -5.71 10.91
CA SER A 29 -0.06 -6.61 11.42
C SER A 29 1.12 -6.71 10.47
N SER A 30 0.89 -6.60 9.15
CA SER A 30 1.96 -6.57 8.17
C SER A 30 1.55 -5.82 6.91
N MET A 31 2.53 -5.23 6.26
CA MET A 31 2.41 -4.50 5.01
C MET A 31 3.62 -4.81 4.14
N SER A 32 3.39 -5.12 2.87
CA SER A 32 4.50 -5.28 1.92
C SER A 32 4.11 -4.78 0.54
N PHE A 33 5.09 -4.29 -0.18
CA PHE A 33 4.94 -3.79 -1.54
C PHE A 33 6.07 -4.34 -2.40
N SER A 34 5.74 -5.03 -3.47
CA SER A 34 6.73 -5.68 -4.34
C SER A 34 6.37 -5.56 -5.82
N PRO A 35 7.35 -5.48 -6.74
CA PRO A 35 8.78 -5.38 -6.46
C PRO A 35 9.13 -4.05 -5.79
N ASP A 36 10.23 -4.04 -5.08
CA ASP A 36 10.72 -2.84 -4.43
C ASP A 36 12.21 -2.65 -4.78
N PRO A 37 12.57 -1.57 -5.47
CA PRO A 37 11.70 -0.48 -5.93
C PRO A 37 10.74 -0.92 -7.05
N PRO A 38 9.61 -0.21 -7.20
CA PRO A 38 8.66 -0.53 -8.28
C PRO A 38 9.27 -0.22 -9.65
N ILE A 39 8.83 -0.98 -10.64
CA ILE A 39 9.36 -0.91 -12.00
C ILE A 39 8.32 -0.28 -12.91
N SER A 40 8.73 0.77 -13.63
CA SER A 40 7.90 1.43 -14.63
C SER A 40 7.41 0.44 -15.69
N GLY A 41 6.12 0.45 -15.97
CA GLY A 41 5.48 -0.45 -16.93
C GLY A 41 5.09 -1.81 -16.40
N GLU A 42 5.36 -2.10 -15.13
CA GLU A 42 4.98 -3.35 -14.47
C GLU A 42 3.99 -3.11 -13.33
N ASN A 43 3.25 -4.16 -12.97
CA ASN A 43 2.40 -4.10 -11.78
C ASN A 43 3.23 -4.33 -10.52
N SER A 44 2.92 -3.57 -9.49
CA SER A 44 3.39 -3.82 -8.13
C SER A 44 2.26 -4.41 -7.29
N THR A 45 2.61 -5.27 -6.35
CA THR A 45 1.66 -5.94 -5.48
C THR A 45 1.74 -5.37 -4.07
N LEU A 46 0.62 -4.90 -3.56
CA LEU A 46 0.46 -4.47 -2.17
C LEU A 46 -0.24 -5.57 -1.39
N LEU A 47 0.43 -6.09 -0.37
CA LEU A 47 -0.12 -7.08 0.55
C LEU A 47 -0.33 -6.43 1.91
N LEU A 48 -1.54 -6.54 2.43
CA LEU A 48 -1.89 -6.06 3.76
C LEU A 48 -2.49 -7.20 4.57
N SER A 49 -2.03 -7.34 5.80
CA SER A 49 -2.63 -8.23 6.80
C SER A 49 -3.08 -7.41 7.99
N MET A 50 -4.31 -7.63 8.42
CA MET A 50 -4.91 -6.84 9.49
C MET A 50 -5.89 -7.65 10.30
N THR A 51 -6.20 -7.16 11.49
CA THR A 51 -7.24 -7.70 12.35
C THR A 51 -8.45 -6.77 12.35
N VAL A 52 -9.60 -7.32 12.05
CA VAL A 52 -10.90 -6.63 12.08
C VAL A 52 -11.55 -6.92 13.43
N PRO A 53 -11.75 -5.91 14.29
CA PRO A 53 -12.23 -6.15 15.66
C PRO A 53 -13.73 -6.47 15.74
N ALA A 54 -14.51 -6.01 14.77
CA ALA A 54 -15.96 -6.22 14.73
C ALA A 54 -16.43 -6.21 13.27
N GLN A 55 -17.55 -6.88 13.02
CA GLN A 55 -18.15 -6.92 11.68
C GLN A 55 -18.48 -5.52 11.17
N ILE A 56 -18.13 -5.25 9.91
CA ILE A 56 -18.39 -3.99 9.22
C ILE A 56 -19.33 -4.27 8.03
N SER A 57 -20.45 -3.58 7.99
CA SER A 57 -21.47 -3.84 6.97
C SER A 57 -21.15 -3.27 5.60
N GLY A 58 -20.32 -2.24 5.54
CA GLY A 58 -19.91 -1.63 4.28
C GLY A 58 -19.09 -0.37 4.49
N GLY A 59 -18.70 0.27 3.41
CA GLY A 59 -17.91 1.49 3.45
C GLY A 59 -17.35 1.89 2.10
N SER A 60 -16.38 2.79 2.13
CA SER A 60 -15.73 3.35 0.97
C SER A 60 -14.22 3.22 1.06
N ALA A 61 -13.58 3.00 -0.07
CA ALA A 61 -12.13 3.05 -0.24
C ALA A 61 -11.78 4.27 -1.08
N THR A 62 -10.95 5.16 -0.54
CA THR A 62 -10.49 6.35 -1.22
C THR A 62 -9.01 6.25 -1.50
N TYR A 63 -8.64 6.51 -2.74
CA TYR A 63 -7.26 6.46 -3.23
C TYR A 63 -6.83 7.87 -3.62
N SER A 64 -5.76 8.36 -3.00
CA SER A 64 -5.16 9.66 -3.30
C SER A 64 -3.76 9.44 -3.84
N PHE A 65 -3.54 9.86 -5.06
CA PHE A 65 -2.28 9.68 -5.77
C PHE A 65 -1.55 11.02 -5.90
N THR A 66 -0.26 11.01 -5.62
CA THR A 66 0.62 12.19 -5.78
C THR A 66 1.84 11.78 -6.61
N TYR A 67 2.13 12.56 -7.63
CA TYR A 67 3.28 12.34 -8.50
C TYR A 67 4.18 13.57 -8.50
N ASN A 68 5.44 13.40 -8.13
CA ASN A 68 6.40 14.48 -7.98
C ASN A 68 5.83 15.67 -7.20
N PHE A 69 5.19 15.38 -6.07
CA PHE A 69 4.53 16.33 -5.16
C PHE A 69 3.31 17.04 -5.74
N ILE A 70 2.81 16.62 -6.90
CA ILE A 70 1.58 17.14 -7.51
C ILE A 70 0.44 16.16 -7.18
N PRO A 71 -0.57 16.58 -6.41
CA PRO A 71 -1.69 15.72 -6.09
C PRO A 71 -2.66 15.62 -7.27
N PHE A 72 -3.17 14.42 -7.50
CA PHE A 72 -4.28 14.16 -8.42
C PHE A 72 -5.59 14.12 -7.65
N ALA A 73 -6.71 14.27 -8.35
CA ALA A 73 -8.03 14.14 -7.75
C ALA A 73 -8.19 12.73 -7.17
N PRO A 74 -8.63 12.59 -5.90
CA PRO A 74 -8.83 11.28 -5.30
C PRO A 74 -9.98 10.54 -5.96
N THR A 75 -9.86 9.21 -6.00
CA THR A 75 -10.92 8.31 -6.48
C THR A 75 -11.51 7.56 -5.30
N THR A 76 -12.83 7.34 -5.33
CA THR A 76 -13.53 6.61 -4.28
C THR A 76 -14.29 5.45 -4.89
N GLU A 77 -14.16 4.29 -4.29
CA GLU A 77 -14.83 3.05 -4.68
C GLU A 77 -15.61 2.48 -3.50
N ASP A 78 -16.60 1.65 -3.80
CA ASP A 78 -17.30 0.88 -2.80
C ASP A 78 -16.36 -0.19 -2.21
N LEU A 79 -16.17 -0.18 -0.90
CA LEU A 79 -15.31 -1.13 -0.22
C LEU A 79 -15.76 -2.58 -0.43
N CYS A 80 -17.05 -2.81 -0.56
CA CYS A 80 -17.62 -4.14 -0.78
C CYS A 80 -17.27 -4.73 -2.14
N THR A 81 -17.06 -3.89 -3.15
CA THR A 81 -16.60 -4.33 -4.48
C THR A 81 -15.09 -4.46 -4.55
N THR A 82 -14.37 -3.71 -3.73
CA THR A 82 -12.90 -3.75 -3.67
C THR A 82 -12.39 -5.03 -3.03
N LEU A 83 -13.10 -5.55 -2.04
CA LEU A 83 -12.71 -6.75 -1.31
C LEU A 83 -13.21 -8.01 -2.03
N PRO A 84 -12.37 -9.05 -2.20
CA PRO A 84 -12.76 -10.27 -2.90
C PRO A 84 -13.94 -11.00 -2.25
N THR A 85 -14.06 -10.93 -0.94
CA THR A 85 -15.13 -11.57 -0.17
C THR A 85 -16.38 -10.71 -0.05
N GLY A 86 -16.33 -9.45 -0.51
CA GLY A 86 -17.44 -8.51 -0.41
C GLY A 86 -17.77 -8.10 1.02
N CYS A 87 -19.02 -7.72 1.22
CA CYS A 87 -19.55 -7.35 2.54
C CYS A 87 -20.61 -8.36 3.01
N PRO A 88 -20.79 -8.47 4.32
CA PRO A 88 -20.10 -7.75 5.39
C PRO A 88 -18.66 -8.19 5.56
N ILE A 89 -17.82 -7.28 6.07
CA ILE A 89 -16.45 -7.61 6.44
C ILE A 89 -16.50 -8.25 7.82
N MET A 90 -16.11 -9.51 7.90
CA MET A 90 -16.21 -10.29 9.14
C MET A 90 -15.10 -9.93 10.11
N ALA A 91 -15.39 -10.01 11.40
CA ALA A 91 -14.36 -9.91 12.44
C ALA A 91 -13.33 -11.03 12.30
N GLY A 92 -12.07 -10.73 12.59
CA GLY A 92 -10.97 -11.68 12.53
C GLY A 92 -9.84 -11.21 11.61
N GLN A 93 -9.05 -12.15 11.14
CA GLN A 93 -7.92 -11.86 10.25
C GLN A 93 -8.40 -11.55 8.83
N LEU A 94 -7.95 -10.42 8.29
CA LEU A 94 -8.20 -10.02 6.91
C LEU A 94 -6.88 -9.83 6.19
N ASN A 95 -6.70 -10.53 5.08
CA ASN A 95 -5.56 -10.39 4.19
C ASN A 95 -6.04 -9.85 2.84
N THR A 96 -5.40 -8.80 2.36
CA THR A 96 -5.74 -8.22 1.07
C THR A 96 -4.53 -8.19 0.16
N LYS A 97 -4.79 -8.36 -1.12
CA LYS A 97 -3.81 -8.26 -2.19
C LYS A 97 -4.34 -7.29 -3.24
N SER A 98 -3.59 -6.25 -3.51
CA SER A 98 -3.94 -5.25 -4.51
C SER A 98 -2.84 -5.12 -5.54
N GLU A 99 -3.21 -5.11 -6.82
CA GLU A 99 -2.29 -4.84 -7.91
C GLU A 99 -2.30 -3.34 -8.21
N VAL A 100 -1.12 -2.73 -8.16
CA VAL A 100 -0.93 -1.31 -8.44
C VAL A 100 -0.16 -1.19 -9.75
N PRO A 101 -0.82 -0.80 -10.86
CA PRO A 101 -0.12 -0.63 -12.12
C PRO A 101 0.80 0.61 -12.05
N ILE A 102 2.03 0.42 -12.46
CA ILE A 102 3.00 1.50 -12.59
C ILE A 102 3.13 1.83 -14.07
N ASP A 103 2.65 3.00 -14.45
CA ASP A 103 2.62 3.39 -15.84
C ASP A 103 4.02 3.46 -16.46
N LYS A 104 4.09 3.05 -17.71
CA LYS A 104 5.32 3.11 -18.49
C LYS A 104 5.75 4.56 -18.66
N GLY A 105 7.02 4.84 -18.39
CA GLY A 105 7.56 6.20 -18.45
C GLY A 105 7.38 7.00 -17.15
N LEU A 106 6.67 6.44 -16.16
CA LEU A 106 6.58 7.05 -14.83
C LEU A 106 7.94 6.95 -14.12
N SER A 107 8.46 8.07 -13.66
CA SER A 107 9.70 8.13 -12.90
C SER A 107 9.63 9.23 -11.87
N GLY A 108 10.36 9.09 -10.76
CA GLY A 108 10.42 10.07 -9.69
C GLY A 108 9.63 9.65 -8.45
N SER A 109 9.21 10.61 -7.66
CA SER A 109 8.51 10.37 -6.41
C SER A 109 7.01 10.15 -6.63
N VAL A 110 6.52 9.03 -6.13
CA VAL A 110 5.10 8.66 -6.21
C VAL A 110 4.62 8.32 -4.80
N SER A 111 3.47 8.81 -4.43
CA SER A 111 2.80 8.36 -3.22
C SER A 111 1.35 7.99 -3.50
N LEU A 112 0.90 6.94 -2.83
CA LEU A 112 -0.47 6.46 -2.88
C LEU A 112 -0.99 6.37 -1.45
N LYS A 113 -2.04 7.13 -1.13
CA LYS A 113 -2.73 7.05 0.15
C LYS A 113 -4.02 6.27 -0.03
N ILE A 114 -4.19 5.23 0.76
CA ILE A 114 -5.38 4.40 0.77
C ILE A 114 -6.09 4.62 2.09
N LYS A 115 -7.34 5.06 2.04
CA LYS A 115 -8.15 5.28 3.22
C LYS A 115 -9.48 4.55 3.08
N TRP A 116 -9.78 3.69 4.06
CA TRP A 116 -11.06 3.02 4.16
C TRP A 116 -11.88 3.65 5.29
N THR A 117 -13.14 3.91 4.99
CA THR A 117 -14.11 4.41 5.96
C THR A 117 -15.35 3.55 5.94
N ASP A 118 -16.04 3.43 7.08
CA ASP A 118 -17.32 2.72 7.12
C ASP A 118 -18.48 3.63 6.68
N LEU A 119 -19.69 3.11 6.76
CA LEU A 119 -20.89 3.86 6.35
C LEU A 119 -21.17 5.10 7.21
N THR A 120 -20.51 5.22 8.36
CA THR A 120 -20.61 6.38 9.27
C THR A 120 -19.37 7.26 9.24
N ASP A 121 -18.52 7.10 8.22
CA ASP A 121 -17.26 7.82 8.05
C ASP A 121 -16.19 7.57 9.12
N ARG A 122 -16.31 6.47 9.89
CA ARG A 122 -15.24 6.08 10.79
C ARG A 122 -14.04 5.58 9.99
N ASN A 123 -12.85 5.95 10.41
CA ASN A 123 -11.62 5.51 9.78
C ASN A 123 -11.35 4.02 10.10
N LEU A 124 -11.42 3.17 9.09
CA LEU A 124 -11.12 1.75 9.20
C LEU A 124 -9.64 1.47 8.97
N LEU A 125 -9.04 2.15 8.02
CA LEU A 125 -7.67 1.92 7.57
C LEU A 125 -7.11 3.19 6.92
N CYS A 126 -5.85 3.49 7.18
CA CYS A 126 -5.08 4.46 6.40
C CYS A 126 -3.69 3.91 6.14
N VAL A 127 -3.36 3.75 4.87
CA VAL A 127 -2.04 3.28 4.42
C VAL A 127 -1.47 4.28 3.44
N LEU A 128 -0.22 4.66 3.65
CA LEU A 128 0.54 5.51 2.74
C LEU A 128 1.68 4.69 2.14
N VAL A 129 1.68 4.57 0.83
CA VAL A 129 2.76 3.95 0.06
C VAL A 129 3.56 5.06 -0.60
N SER A 130 4.80 5.25 -0.17
CA SER A 130 5.72 6.21 -0.76
C SER A 130 6.82 5.45 -1.49
N MET A 131 7.06 5.80 -2.75
CA MET A 131 8.01 5.08 -3.58
C MET A 131 8.74 6.03 -4.53
N LYS A 132 9.92 5.60 -4.95
CA LYS A 132 10.62 6.19 -6.09
C LYS A 132 10.62 5.19 -7.22
N VAL A 133 9.99 5.59 -8.32
CA VAL A 133 9.93 4.79 -9.54
C VAL A 133 11.11 5.18 -10.40
N GLY A 134 11.94 4.22 -10.74
CA GLY A 134 13.06 4.40 -11.63
C GLY A 134 12.73 4.05 -13.07
N ASP A 135 13.67 4.38 -13.97
CA ASP A 135 13.63 3.92 -15.35
C ASP A 135 13.72 2.39 -15.40
N ALA A 136 12.83 1.74 -16.15
CA ALA A 136 12.76 0.29 -16.25
C ALA A 136 14.07 -0.33 -16.76
N ALA A 137 14.70 0.28 -17.75
CA ALA A 137 15.97 -0.21 -18.29
C ALA A 137 17.11 -0.09 -17.26
N LYS A 138 17.15 1.00 -16.51
CA LYS A 138 18.12 1.21 -15.45
C LYS A 138 17.93 0.24 -14.29
N GLN A 139 16.69 -0.05 -13.93
CA GLN A 139 16.37 -1.00 -12.88
C GLN A 139 16.72 -2.43 -13.28
N LEU A 140 16.46 -2.82 -14.51
CA LEU A 140 16.85 -4.11 -15.04
C LEU A 140 18.37 -4.29 -15.03
N ALA A 141 19.12 -3.24 -15.38
CA ALA A 141 20.59 -3.27 -15.31
C ALA A 141 21.10 -3.47 -13.87
N LEU A 142 20.43 -2.89 -12.88
CA LEU A 142 20.78 -3.06 -11.47
C LEU A 142 20.39 -4.44 -10.92
N ARG A 143 19.37 -5.06 -11.50
CA ARG A 143 18.87 -6.39 -11.10
C ARG A 143 19.53 -7.53 -11.84
N ALA A 144 20.09 -7.28 -13.02
CA ALA A 144 20.81 -8.29 -13.76
C ALA A 144 22.13 -8.59 -13.02
N PRO A 145 22.21 -9.62 -12.19
CA PRO A 145 23.50 -10.02 -11.65
C PRO A 145 24.32 -10.48 -12.83
N PHE A 146 25.54 -10.07 -12.86
CA PHE A 146 26.57 -10.50 -13.76
C PHE A 146 26.22 -11.75 -14.58
N THR A 147 25.72 -11.54 -15.78
CA THR A 147 25.72 -12.61 -16.78
C THR A 147 27.13 -12.80 -17.23
N PRO A 148 27.68 -14.00 -17.11
CA PRO A 148 28.99 -14.32 -17.69
C PRO A 148 28.99 -14.12 -19.22
#